data_e303b3dcbf7590c8d5e2172f3d4785ab
#
_entry.id   e303b3dcbf7590c8d5e2172f3d4785ab
#
_cell.length_a   1.000
_cell.length_b   1.000
_cell.length_c   1.000
_cell.angle_alpha   90.00
_cell.angle_beta   90.00
_cell.angle_gamma   90.00
#
_symmetry.space_group_name_H-M   'P 1'
#
loop_
_entity.id
_entity.type
_entity.pdbx_description
1 polymer ?
#
loop_
_entity_poly.entity_id
_entity_poly.type
_entity_poly.pdbx_seq_one_letter_code
_entity_poly.pdbx_strand_id
1 'polypeptide(L)'
;DEIFPTYKTRIMEIGFGMGEATAILAKEFPETAFLGVEVHRPGVGKLCASLEAIESANVRILHNDVIDVINEQLADNSLDGVHIFFPDPWQKKRHIKRRLLTPEFLKLIHPKLKVGGFIHIATDWVPYAEFALKSFAQVSALYEGSEVERPSWRPITRFEGQGLNKDHRVTDMRFIMK
;
A
#
# COMPACT_ATOMS: atom_id res chain seq x y z
N ASP A 1 -7.57 16.48 6.06
CA ASP A 1 -8.02 16.55 7.45
C ASP A 1 -9.53 16.32 7.63
N GLU A 2 -10.34 16.59 6.61
CA GLU A 2 -11.81 16.40 6.69
C GLU A 2 -12.22 14.93 6.78
N ILE A 3 -11.45 14.01 6.17
CA ILE A 3 -11.77 12.57 6.13
C ILE A 3 -11.47 11.89 7.49
N PHE A 4 -10.41 12.33 8.17
CA PHE A 4 -9.95 11.77 9.45
C PHE A 4 -9.54 12.87 10.44
N PRO A 5 -10.47 13.66 10.96
CA PRO A 5 -10.13 14.86 11.75
C PRO A 5 -9.44 14.54 13.09
N THR A 6 -9.70 13.38 13.67
CA THR A 6 -9.23 12.99 15.01
C THR A 6 -8.01 12.08 15.00
N TYR A 7 -7.66 11.47 13.87
CA TYR A 7 -6.56 10.49 13.81
C TYR A 7 -5.21 11.18 13.57
N LYS A 8 -4.22 10.81 14.38
CA LYS A 8 -2.84 11.33 14.26
C LYS A 8 -2.04 10.59 13.21
N THR A 9 -2.24 9.27 13.11
CA THR A 9 -1.56 8.40 12.14
C THR A 9 -2.50 8.04 10.99
N ARG A 10 -2.04 8.26 9.77
CA ARG A 10 -2.82 8.03 8.53
C ARG A 10 -2.00 7.19 7.56
N ILE A 11 -2.53 6.02 7.24
CA ILE A 11 -1.91 5.07 6.30
C ILE A 11 -2.81 4.93 5.09
N MET A 12 -2.25 5.04 3.89
CA MET A 12 -2.96 4.72 2.66
C MET A 12 -2.58 3.30 2.21
N GLU A 13 -3.55 2.45 1.93
CA GLU A 13 -3.32 1.16 1.27
C GLU A 13 -3.77 1.25 -0.18
N ILE A 14 -2.83 0.99 -1.09
CA ILE A 14 -3.07 1.04 -2.54
C ILE A 14 -3.28 -0.36 -3.07
N GLY A 15 -4.43 -0.57 -3.71
CA GLY A 15 -4.78 -1.87 -4.29
C GLY A 15 -5.09 -2.91 -3.22
N PHE A 16 -5.97 -2.62 -2.28
CA PHE A 16 -6.31 -3.53 -1.17
C PHE A 16 -7.00 -4.83 -1.61
N GLY A 17 -7.32 -4.98 -2.89
CA GLY A 17 -7.95 -6.19 -3.45
C GLY A 17 -9.27 -6.52 -2.74
N MET A 18 -9.35 -7.67 -2.07
CA MET A 18 -10.53 -8.07 -1.30
C MET A 18 -10.57 -7.48 0.13
N GLY A 19 -9.57 -6.68 0.52
CA GLY A 19 -9.53 -5.91 1.75
C GLY A 19 -9.24 -6.70 3.02
N GLU A 20 -8.73 -7.93 2.91
CA GLU A 20 -8.47 -8.80 4.07
C GLU A 20 -7.41 -8.19 4.99
N ALA A 21 -6.29 -7.71 4.43
CA ALA A 21 -5.24 -7.05 5.21
C ALA A 21 -5.74 -5.76 5.85
N THR A 22 -6.45 -4.92 5.09
CA THR A 22 -7.03 -3.66 5.58
C THR A 22 -7.95 -3.90 6.78
N ALA A 23 -8.84 -4.89 6.70
CA ALA A 23 -9.78 -5.19 7.78
C ALA A 23 -9.07 -5.67 9.06
N ILE A 24 -8.04 -6.53 8.92
CA ILE A 24 -7.23 -7.00 10.05
C ILE A 24 -6.48 -5.83 10.69
N LEU A 25 -5.78 -5.02 9.88
CA LEU A 25 -5.03 -3.86 10.38
C LEU A 25 -5.92 -2.82 11.04
N ALA A 26 -7.11 -2.57 10.48
CA ALA A 26 -8.06 -1.64 11.07
C ALA A 26 -8.52 -2.07 12.47
N LYS A 27 -8.72 -3.38 12.66
CA LYS A 27 -9.10 -3.95 13.97
C LYS A 27 -7.94 -3.93 14.96
N GLU A 28 -6.71 -4.25 14.51
CA GLU A 28 -5.53 -4.31 15.37
C GLU A 28 -5.01 -2.93 15.76
N PHE A 29 -5.20 -1.92 14.90
CA PHE A 29 -4.72 -0.55 15.10
C PHE A 29 -5.86 0.47 15.06
N PRO A 30 -6.78 0.47 16.05
CA PRO A 30 -7.96 1.33 16.03
C PRO A 30 -7.62 2.84 16.08
N GLU A 31 -6.43 3.21 16.57
CA GLU A 31 -5.95 4.60 16.63
C GLU A 31 -5.32 5.08 15.31
N THR A 32 -5.18 4.20 14.33
CA THR A 32 -4.64 4.51 13.00
C THR A 32 -5.79 4.62 12.00
N ALA A 33 -5.80 5.70 11.23
CA ALA A 33 -6.72 5.84 10.11
C ALA A 33 -6.16 5.16 8.87
N PHE A 34 -6.98 4.39 8.20
CA PHE A 34 -6.64 3.72 6.94
C PHE A 34 -7.47 4.27 5.78
N LEU A 35 -6.79 4.71 4.73
CA LEU A 35 -7.40 5.11 3.48
C LEU A 35 -7.14 4.01 2.44
N GLY A 36 -8.14 3.20 2.16
CA GLY A 36 -8.05 2.17 1.11
C GLY A 36 -8.39 2.74 -0.26
N VAL A 37 -7.53 2.54 -1.24
CA VAL A 37 -7.76 2.94 -2.64
C VAL A 37 -7.77 1.70 -3.52
N GLU A 38 -8.85 1.48 -4.25
CA GLU A 38 -9.03 0.28 -5.09
C GLU A 38 -9.94 0.58 -6.29
N VAL A 39 -9.59 0.01 -7.45
CA VAL A 39 -10.41 0.09 -8.69
C VAL A 39 -11.33 -1.11 -8.88
N HIS A 40 -11.07 -2.21 -8.19
CA HIS A 40 -11.80 -3.47 -8.30
C HIS A 40 -13.07 -3.45 -7.45
N ARG A 41 -14.20 -3.12 -8.07
CA ARG A 41 -15.50 -2.95 -7.40
C ARG A 41 -15.92 -4.10 -6.47
N PRO A 42 -15.77 -5.39 -6.82
CA PRO A 42 -16.06 -6.48 -5.90
C PRO A 42 -15.24 -6.45 -4.61
N GLY A 43 -13.97 -6.04 -4.69
CA GLY A 43 -13.11 -5.87 -3.52
C GLY A 43 -13.62 -4.78 -2.58
N VAL A 44 -14.05 -3.65 -3.14
CA VAL A 44 -14.66 -2.55 -2.36
C VAL A 44 -15.88 -3.06 -1.58
N GLY A 45 -16.80 -3.76 -2.23
CA GLY A 45 -17.98 -4.33 -1.56
C GLY A 45 -17.62 -5.34 -0.47
N LYS A 46 -16.59 -6.17 -0.72
CA LYS A 46 -16.12 -7.14 0.28
C LYS A 46 -15.51 -6.45 1.50
N LEU A 47 -14.67 -5.43 1.29
CA LEU A 47 -14.09 -4.67 2.38
C LEU A 47 -15.16 -3.94 3.19
N CYS A 48 -16.13 -3.29 2.55
CA CYS A 48 -17.25 -2.64 3.25
C CYS A 48 -17.96 -3.62 4.19
N ALA A 49 -18.33 -4.81 3.72
CA ALA A 49 -18.96 -5.83 4.55
C ALA A 49 -18.08 -6.30 5.72
N SER A 50 -16.76 -6.43 5.48
CA SER A 50 -15.81 -6.81 6.54
C SER A 50 -15.66 -5.74 7.61
N LEU A 51 -15.64 -4.45 7.22
CA LEU A 51 -15.55 -3.33 8.15
C LEU A 51 -16.83 -3.16 8.98
N GLU A 52 -17.99 -3.36 8.37
CA GLU A 52 -19.28 -3.37 9.07
C GLU A 52 -19.32 -4.47 10.12
N ALA A 53 -18.88 -5.69 9.78
CA ALA A 53 -18.85 -6.83 10.70
C ALA A 53 -17.95 -6.63 11.94
N ILE A 54 -16.92 -5.77 11.83
CA ILE A 54 -16.01 -5.44 12.94
C ILE A 54 -16.30 -4.05 13.54
N GLU A 55 -17.36 -3.38 13.10
CA GLU A 55 -17.75 -2.03 13.53
C GLU A 55 -16.60 -1.00 13.42
N SER A 56 -15.81 -1.09 12.36
CA SER A 56 -14.63 -0.23 12.16
C SER A 56 -15.04 1.20 11.79
N ALA A 57 -14.54 2.17 12.53
CA ALA A 57 -14.72 3.60 12.27
C ALA A 57 -13.50 4.27 11.63
N ASN A 58 -12.34 3.57 11.60
CA ASN A 58 -11.04 4.11 11.24
C ASN A 58 -10.62 3.84 9.79
N VAL A 59 -11.53 3.39 8.93
CA VAL A 59 -11.26 3.16 7.50
C VAL A 59 -12.16 4.04 6.64
N ARG A 60 -11.58 4.58 5.56
CA ARG A 60 -12.32 5.18 4.44
C ARG A 60 -11.87 4.51 3.16
N ILE A 61 -12.77 4.37 2.21
CA ILE A 61 -12.53 3.68 0.94
C ILE A 61 -12.77 4.67 -0.20
N LEU A 62 -11.80 4.76 -1.11
CA LEU A 62 -11.92 5.45 -2.37
C LEU A 62 -11.91 4.43 -3.52
N HIS A 63 -13.04 4.32 -4.21
CA HIS A 63 -13.15 3.52 -5.41
C HIS A 63 -12.73 4.36 -6.63
N ASN A 64 -11.41 4.50 -6.82
CA ASN A 64 -10.84 5.35 -7.87
C ASN A 64 -9.43 4.87 -8.24
N ASP A 65 -8.88 5.40 -9.33
CA ASP A 65 -7.47 5.25 -9.67
C ASP A 65 -6.61 6.01 -8.64
N VAL A 66 -5.54 5.39 -8.18
CA VAL A 66 -4.66 5.99 -7.16
C VAL A 66 -3.97 7.26 -7.67
N ILE A 67 -3.69 7.36 -8.97
CA ILE A 67 -3.07 8.56 -9.56
C ILE A 67 -4.02 9.75 -9.44
N ASP A 68 -5.31 9.55 -9.71
CA ASP A 68 -6.33 10.60 -9.55
C ASP A 68 -6.49 10.98 -8.08
N VAL A 69 -6.51 9.99 -7.17
CA VAL A 69 -6.57 10.24 -5.73
C VAL A 69 -5.39 11.09 -5.25
N ILE A 70 -4.16 10.76 -5.68
CA ILE A 70 -2.95 11.50 -5.29
C ILE A 70 -3.01 12.93 -5.80
N ASN A 71 -3.44 13.14 -7.05
CA ASN A 71 -3.44 14.46 -7.67
C ASN A 71 -4.57 15.36 -7.16
N GLU A 72 -5.75 14.81 -6.89
CA GLU A 72 -6.96 15.60 -6.71
C GLU A 72 -7.48 15.61 -5.27
N GLN A 73 -7.14 14.60 -4.47
CA GLN A 73 -7.80 14.37 -3.18
C GLN A 73 -6.86 14.36 -1.98
N LEU A 74 -5.54 14.21 -2.19
CA LEU A 74 -4.57 14.17 -1.11
C LEU A 74 -3.84 15.50 -0.94
N ALA A 75 -3.89 16.03 0.27
CA ALA A 75 -3.06 17.15 0.67
C ALA A 75 -1.60 16.72 0.84
N ASP A 76 -0.67 17.65 0.66
CA ASP A 76 0.75 17.42 0.96
C ASP A 76 0.95 17.21 2.47
N ASN A 77 1.96 16.43 2.84
CA ASN A 77 2.29 16.08 4.23
C ASN A 77 1.09 15.49 5.01
N SER A 78 0.22 14.71 4.35
CA SER A 78 -0.98 14.17 4.96
C SER A 78 -0.88 12.71 5.40
N LEU A 79 0.08 11.95 4.88
CA LEU A 79 0.24 10.52 5.13
C LEU A 79 1.48 10.22 5.96
N ASP A 80 1.32 9.36 6.97
CA ASP A 80 2.43 8.80 7.74
C ASP A 80 3.02 7.56 7.05
N GLY A 81 2.25 6.90 6.20
CA GLY A 81 2.74 5.75 5.44
C GLY A 81 1.82 5.31 4.31
N VAL A 82 2.39 4.50 3.45
CA VAL A 82 1.70 3.86 2.33
C VAL A 82 2.00 2.36 2.34
N HIS A 83 0.95 1.56 2.24
CA HIS A 83 1.02 0.11 2.06
C HIS A 83 0.71 -0.25 0.62
N ILE A 84 1.54 -1.12 0.02
CA ILE A 84 1.36 -1.66 -1.33
C ILE A 84 1.64 -3.16 -1.26
N PHE A 85 0.61 -3.95 -1.00
CA PHE A 85 0.74 -5.38 -0.78
C PHE A 85 0.29 -6.16 -2.02
N PHE A 86 1.20 -6.99 -2.54
CA PHE A 86 0.97 -7.88 -3.68
C PHE A 86 0.39 -7.16 -4.91
N PRO A 87 1.02 -6.05 -5.35
CA PRO A 87 0.58 -5.34 -6.55
C PRO A 87 0.69 -6.24 -7.77
N ASP A 88 -0.14 -5.95 -8.80
CA ASP A 88 -0.10 -6.68 -10.06
C ASP A 88 1.32 -6.71 -10.65
N PRO A 89 1.94 -7.89 -10.83
CA PRO A 89 3.34 -8.00 -11.22
C PRO A 89 3.58 -7.72 -12.70
N TRP A 90 2.50 -7.73 -13.54
CA TRP A 90 2.60 -7.50 -14.98
C TRP A 90 3.77 -8.25 -15.63
N GLN A 91 3.75 -9.58 -15.57
CA GLN A 91 4.86 -10.46 -15.93
C GLN A 91 5.30 -10.35 -17.40
N LYS A 92 4.34 -10.09 -18.32
CA LYS A 92 4.65 -9.98 -19.75
C LYS A 92 5.43 -8.69 -20.04
N LYS A 93 6.55 -8.76 -20.78
CA LYS A 93 7.41 -7.61 -21.13
C LYS A 93 6.64 -6.39 -21.62
N ARG A 94 5.62 -6.57 -22.49
CA ARG A 94 4.78 -5.50 -23.02
C ARG A 94 3.92 -4.79 -21.97
N HIS A 95 3.76 -5.40 -20.77
CA HIS A 95 2.92 -4.88 -19.67
C HIS A 95 3.74 -4.27 -18.53
N ILE A 96 5.06 -4.36 -18.53
CA ILE A 96 5.94 -3.83 -17.46
C ILE A 96 5.65 -2.34 -17.21
N LYS A 97 5.34 -1.57 -18.25
CA LYS A 97 4.97 -0.15 -18.15
C LYS A 97 3.71 0.13 -17.32
N ARG A 98 2.94 -0.92 -16.95
CA ARG A 98 1.74 -0.81 -16.10
C ARG A 98 2.06 -0.99 -14.62
N ARG A 99 3.30 -1.37 -14.29
CA ARG A 99 3.74 -1.50 -12.90
C ARG A 99 3.64 -0.16 -12.20
N LEU A 100 3.07 -0.17 -11.00
CA LEU A 100 2.83 1.06 -10.24
C LEU A 100 4.12 1.74 -9.77
N LEU A 101 5.06 0.96 -9.19
CA LEU A 101 6.26 1.48 -8.50
C LEU A 101 7.33 2.01 -9.47
N THR A 102 6.96 2.92 -10.35
CA THR A 102 7.91 3.63 -11.23
C THR A 102 8.54 4.83 -10.51
N PRO A 103 9.70 5.34 -10.97
CA PRO A 103 10.28 6.58 -10.43
C PRO A 103 9.32 7.77 -10.49
N GLU A 104 8.48 7.84 -11.53
CA GLU A 104 7.46 8.88 -11.71
C GLU A 104 6.41 8.81 -10.61
N PHE A 105 5.89 7.61 -10.32
CA PHE A 105 4.94 7.38 -9.23
C PHE A 105 5.57 7.73 -7.87
N LEU A 106 6.82 7.32 -7.64
CA LEU A 106 7.52 7.62 -6.39
C LEU A 106 7.72 9.12 -6.16
N LYS A 107 7.99 9.88 -7.24
CA LYS A 107 8.04 11.35 -7.18
C LYS A 107 6.66 11.96 -6.94
N LEU A 108 5.60 11.38 -7.50
CA LEU A 108 4.24 11.86 -7.37
C LEU A 108 3.71 11.72 -5.94
N ILE A 109 3.96 10.56 -5.30
CA ILE A 109 3.49 10.28 -3.94
C ILE A 109 4.34 10.95 -2.85
N HIS A 110 5.61 11.29 -3.16
CA HIS A 110 6.56 11.85 -2.21
C HIS A 110 6.01 13.07 -1.44
N PRO A 111 5.48 14.13 -2.08
CA PRO A 111 4.98 15.28 -1.34
C PRO A 111 3.77 14.98 -0.45
N LYS A 112 3.07 13.86 -0.65
CA LYS A 112 1.93 13.46 0.17
C LYS A 112 2.34 12.81 1.49
N LEU A 113 3.55 12.27 1.55
CA LEU A 113 4.12 11.73 2.77
C LEU A 113 4.63 12.84 3.68
N LYS A 114 4.52 12.63 4.98
CA LYS A 114 5.23 13.42 5.99
C LYS A 114 6.71 13.06 5.97
N VAL A 115 7.57 13.97 6.42
CA VAL A 115 8.99 13.66 6.64
C VAL A 115 9.11 12.49 7.63
N GLY A 116 9.90 11.48 7.27
CA GLY A 116 9.99 10.22 8.01
C GLY A 116 8.83 9.25 7.76
N GLY A 117 7.85 9.63 6.93
CA GLY A 117 6.80 8.73 6.46
C GLY A 117 7.38 7.61 5.61
N PHE A 118 6.63 6.53 5.42
CA PHE A 118 7.17 5.34 4.79
C PHE A 118 6.31 4.79 3.65
N ILE A 119 6.94 4.01 2.77
CA ILE A 119 6.27 3.13 1.82
C ILE A 119 6.70 1.70 2.17
N HIS A 120 5.72 0.84 2.51
CA HIS A 120 5.93 -0.58 2.75
C HIS A 120 5.32 -1.41 1.63
N ILE A 121 6.13 -2.28 1.04
CA ILE A 121 5.77 -3.08 -0.12
C ILE A 121 5.97 -4.54 0.23
N ALA A 122 5.03 -5.40 -0.15
CA ALA A 122 5.21 -6.85 -0.11
C ALA A 122 4.89 -7.44 -1.48
N THR A 123 5.72 -8.37 -1.96
CA THR A 123 5.48 -9.07 -3.23
C THR A 123 6.09 -10.48 -3.19
N ASP A 124 5.41 -11.44 -3.80
CA ASP A 124 5.88 -12.81 -4.01
C ASP A 124 6.55 -13.01 -5.39
N TRP A 125 6.67 -11.92 -6.18
CA TRP A 125 7.26 -11.95 -7.51
C TRP A 125 8.63 -11.28 -7.54
N VAL A 126 9.70 -12.09 -7.54
CA VAL A 126 11.09 -11.60 -7.49
C VAL A 126 11.40 -10.53 -8.55
N PRO A 127 11.01 -10.66 -9.85
CA PRO A 127 11.28 -9.61 -10.82
C PRO A 127 10.52 -8.30 -10.57
N TYR A 128 9.46 -8.31 -9.76
CA TYR A 128 8.79 -7.09 -9.31
C TYR A 128 9.56 -6.45 -8.15
N ALA A 129 10.04 -7.24 -7.20
CA ALA A 129 10.90 -6.75 -6.11
C ALA A 129 12.15 -6.06 -6.67
N GLU A 130 12.85 -6.70 -7.61
CA GLU A 130 14.00 -6.10 -8.31
C GLU A 130 13.65 -4.81 -9.05
N PHE A 131 12.49 -4.78 -9.70
CA PHE A 131 12.00 -3.57 -10.37
C PHE A 131 11.75 -2.44 -9.39
N ALA A 132 11.09 -2.72 -8.26
CA ALA A 132 10.83 -1.74 -7.21
C ALA A 132 12.16 -1.19 -6.63
N LEU A 133 13.11 -2.05 -6.26
CA LEU A 133 14.43 -1.64 -5.76
C LEU A 133 15.15 -0.73 -6.76
N LYS A 134 15.14 -1.06 -8.06
CA LYS A 134 15.74 -0.24 -9.11
C LYS A 134 15.03 1.12 -9.26
N SER A 135 13.71 1.16 -9.09
CA SER A 135 12.95 2.41 -9.16
C SER A 135 13.28 3.34 -7.99
N PHE A 136 13.35 2.80 -6.76
CA PHE A 136 13.76 3.58 -5.59
C PHE A 136 15.21 4.06 -5.68
N ALA A 137 16.12 3.26 -6.23
CA ALA A 137 17.52 3.68 -6.47
C ALA A 137 17.62 4.91 -7.37
N GLN A 138 16.71 5.05 -8.36
CA GLN A 138 16.67 6.22 -9.24
C GLN A 138 16.16 7.50 -8.54
N VAL A 139 15.51 7.36 -7.38
CA VAL A 139 15.01 8.47 -6.57
C VAL A 139 15.62 8.47 -5.16
N SER A 140 16.83 7.99 -5.02
CA SER A 140 17.55 7.84 -3.72
C SER A 140 17.76 9.15 -2.96
N ALA A 141 17.63 10.29 -3.63
CA ALA A 141 17.60 11.59 -2.98
C ALA A 141 16.32 11.82 -2.14
N LEU A 142 15.21 11.14 -2.49
CA LEU A 142 13.90 11.31 -1.88
C LEU A 142 13.61 10.25 -0.81
N TYR A 143 14.20 9.07 -0.94
CA TYR A 143 13.92 7.92 -0.09
C TYR A 143 15.19 7.19 0.32
N GLU A 144 15.16 6.56 1.49
CA GLU A 144 16.15 5.58 1.92
C GLU A 144 15.45 4.32 2.42
N GLY A 145 16.01 3.17 2.15
CA GLY A 145 15.44 1.89 2.56
C GLY A 145 15.94 0.75 1.69
N SER A 146 15.43 -0.43 2.01
CA SER A 146 15.81 -1.67 1.32
C SER A 146 14.78 -2.78 1.58
N GLU A 147 15.14 -3.99 1.22
CA GLU A 147 14.49 -5.23 1.67
C GLU A 147 14.61 -5.35 3.19
N VAL A 148 13.52 -5.77 3.83
CA VAL A 148 13.43 -5.95 5.29
C VAL A 148 12.82 -7.31 5.60
N GLU A 149 12.99 -7.78 6.83
CA GLU A 149 12.22 -8.91 7.32
C GLU A 149 10.73 -8.55 7.38
N ARG A 150 9.87 -9.56 7.17
CA ARG A 150 8.43 -9.36 7.30
C ARG A 150 8.10 -8.84 8.70
N PRO A 151 7.49 -7.66 8.84
CA PRO A 151 7.13 -7.16 10.15
C PRO A 151 5.96 -7.97 10.74
N SER A 152 5.98 -8.17 12.06
CA SER A 152 4.95 -8.95 12.77
C SER A 152 3.54 -8.39 12.62
N TRP A 153 3.42 -7.08 12.46
CA TRP A 153 2.13 -6.40 12.28
C TRP A 153 1.51 -6.61 10.87
N ARG A 154 2.31 -7.01 9.85
CA ARG A 154 1.74 -7.27 8.52
C ARG A 154 1.02 -8.62 8.52
N PRO A 155 -0.30 -8.64 8.30
CA PRO A 155 -1.05 -9.89 8.32
C PRO A 155 -0.61 -10.80 7.16
N ILE A 156 -0.70 -12.12 7.39
CA ILE A 156 -0.62 -13.10 6.31
C ILE A 156 -1.96 -13.10 5.61
N THR A 157 -1.99 -12.59 4.39
CA THR A 157 -3.19 -12.61 3.56
C THR A 157 -3.44 -14.01 2.99
N ARG A 158 -4.68 -14.27 2.59
CA ARG A 158 -5.04 -15.53 1.91
C ARG A 158 -4.21 -15.75 0.64
N PHE A 159 -3.86 -14.66 -0.04
CA PHE A 159 -2.99 -14.69 -1.22
C PHE A 159 -1.59 -15.19 -0.87
N GLU A 160 -1.01 -14.67 0.19
CA GLU A 160 0.30 -15.08 0.71
C GLU A 160 0.27 -16.53 1.19
N GLY A 161 -0.79 -16.95 1.91
CA GLY A 161 -0.96 -18.33 2.37
C GLY A 161 -1.02 -19.34 1.21
N GLN A 162 -1.56 -18.97 0.06
CA GLN A 162 -1.55 -19.80 -1.15
C GLN A 162 -0.16 -19.82 -1.83
N GLY A 163 0.62 -18.74 -1.73
CA GLY A 163 1.99 -18.64 -2.23
C GLY A 163 2.98 -19.43 -1.38
N LEU A 164 2.88 -19.34 -0.06
CA LEU A 164 3.71 -20.10 0.89
C LEU A 164 3.57 -21.62 0.69
N ASN A 165 2.40 -22.11 0.30
CA ASN A 165 2.19 -23.52 -0.06
C ASN A 165 2.89 -23.94 -1.37
N LYS A 166 3.53 -23.00 -2.10
CA LYS A 166 4.25 -23.21 -3.36
C LYS A 166 5.73 -22.82 -3.27
N ASP A 167 6.30 -22.73 -2.07
CA ASP A 167 7.69 -22.28 -1.81
C ASP A 167 8.02 -20.88 -2.39
N HIS A 168 7.02 -20.03 -2.61
CA HIS A 168 7.26 -18.66 -3.04
C HIS A 168 7.71 -17.79 -1.87
N ARG A 169 8.94 -17.30 -1.94
CA ARG A 169 9.45 -16.33 -0.98
C ARG A 169 8.74 -15.00 -1.19
N VAL A 170 8.14 -14.48 -0.14
CA VAL A 170 7.64 -13.10 -0.11
C VAL A 170 8.79 -12.17 0.25
N THR A 171 8.95 -11.10 -0.53
CA THR A 171 9.91 -10.03 -0.28
C THR A 171 9.17 -8.84 0.29
N ASP A 172 9.51 -8.44 1.50
CA ASP A 172 9.09 -7.19 2.13
C ASP A 172 10.16 -6.12 1.92
N MET A 173 9.74 -4.91 1.58
CA MET A 173 10.62 -3.75 1.38
C MET A 173 10.03 -2.54 2.11
N ARG A 174 10.90 -1.76 2.76
CA ARG A 174 10.48 -0.53 3.42
C ARG A 174 11.39 0.62 3.05
N PHE A 175 10.79 1.72 2.62
CA PHE A 175 11.47 2.96 2.26
C PHE A 175 10.90 4.11 3.08
N ILE A 176 11.80 4.94 3.62
CA ILE A 176 11.48 6.10 4.44
C ILE A 176 11.69 7.36 3.59
N MET A 177 10.75 8.29 3.65
CA MET A 177 10.83 9.60 3.04
C MET A 177 11.84 10.46 3.81
N LYS A 178 12.77 11.07 3.07
CA LYS A 178 13.83 11.97 3.59
C LYS A 178 13.35 13.39 3.78
#